data_3b41afab67f1da5a4e06b5089d66b0cd
#
_entry.id   3b41afab67f1da5a4e06b5089d66b0cd
#
_cell.length_a   1.000
_cell.length_b   1.000
_cell.length_c   1.000
_cell.angle_alpha   90.00
_cell.angle_beta   90.00
_cell.angle_gamma   90.00
#
_symmetry.space_group_name_H-M   'P 1'
#
loop_
_entity.id
_entity.type
_entity.pdbx_description
1 polymer ?
#
loop_
_entity_poly.entity_id
_entity_poly.type
_entity_poly.pdbx_seq_one_letter_code
_entity_poly.pdbx_strand_id
1 'polypeptide(L)'
;MKSRSVRTAGFFVSAALVLQGFAALVSGCGRRTEQPLPAVQADLVVCTDLEPAVYEPVAKEFEERTGLTVEVQAGTSEEVRGWFAQKQTERSRDGSRGAAQPEEWDLAFGVSTELLDEYKALWLPCESSEIEMLDSRYVSPDHAWTGFSVLPLVIMYNTNVVTYRELPVGWESLLEPRWQGRVAFADPEQSDVSALALAAAMLSSQSGEDYMGRLAENLTREVLKTVEQGNEGILDGRFSVGVTTEAAAQTLRSGGADVDYIYPEEGTAAVLDGTAVRAGSSHEGAAREFLDFTVSRDAQKIMSVTQNRRSVRMDAATEKGLDPMEKLPLLEADQDTFSEAKQRAKALWQQATGKEGGA
;
A
#
# COMPACT_ATOMS: atom_id res chain seq x y z
N MET A 1 -39.76 -42.77 -28.03
CA MET A 1 -39.34 -43.08 -29.41
C MET A 1 -37.89 -42.68 -29.57
N LYS A 2 -37.02 -43.72 -29.63
CA LYS A 2 -35.85 -43.99 -30.47
C LYS A 2 -34.91 -42.79 -30.69
N SER A 3 -33.77 -42.68 -30.02
CA SER A 3 -32.50 -43.38 -30.31
C SER A 3 -31.88 -43.04 -31.66
N ARG A 4 -30.71 -42.39 -31.61
CA ARG A 4 -29.58 -42.83 -32.47
C ARG A 4 -28.26 -42.15 -32.02
N SER A 5 -27.42 -43.00 -31.46
CA SER A 5 -25.99 -42.78 -31.31
C SER A 5 -25.30 -42.98 -32.65
N VAL A 6 -24.27 -42.22 -32.96
CA VAL A 6 -23.28 -42.62 -33.98
C VAL A 6 -21.89 -42.53 -33.32
N ARG A 7 -21.34 -43.72 -33.12
CA ARG A 7 -19.91 -43.98 -32.91
C ARG A 7 -19.24 -44.03 -34.27
N THR A 8 -18.08 -43.46 -34.45
CA THR A 8 -17.14 -43.90 -35.48
C THR A 8 -15.75 -44.02 -34.85
N ALA A 9 -15.30 -45.28 -34.99
CA ALA A 9 -14.01 -45.77 -34.52
C ALA A 9 -12.97 -45.69 -35.65
N GLY A 10 -11.73 -45.50 -35.24
CA GLY A 10 -10.59 -46.25 -35.74
C GLY A 10 -9.90 -45.78 -37.03
N PHE A 11 -8.60 -45.53 -36.93
CA PHE A 11 -7.68 -46.36 -37.72
C PHE A 11 -6.23 -46.09 -37.19
N PHE A 12 -5.68 -47.15 -36.60
CA PHE A 12 -4.22 -47.30 -36.39
C PHE A 12 -3.62 -47.74 -37.73
N VAL A 13 -2.48 -47.13 -38.11
CA VAL A 13 -1.56 -47.78 -39.05
C VAL A 13 -0.17 -47.72 -38.48
N SER A 14 0.28 -48.87 -38.03
CA SER A 14 1.68 -49.17 -37.75
C SER A 14 2.43 -49.41 -39.06
N ALA A 15 3.61 -48.80 -39.21
CA ALA A 15 4.60 -49.29 -40.17
C ALA A 15 5.98 -49.27 -39.49
N ALA A 16 6.40 -50.47 -39.09
CA ALA A 16 7.78 -50.75 -38.75
C ALA A 16 8.52 -51.08 -40.04
N LEU A 17 9.68 -50.46 -40.25
CA LEU A 17 10.67 -51.00 -41.19
C LEU A 17 12.08 -50.76 -40.65
N VAL A 18 12.73 -51.86 -40.47
CA VAL A 18 14.13 -52.10 -40.09
C VAL A 18 15.02 -51.68 -41.24
N LEU A 19 16.12 -51.00 -40.96
CA LEU A 19 17.38 -51.23 -41.69
C LEU A 19 18.60 -50.88 -40.82
N GLN A 20 19.49 -51.86 -40.82
CA GLN A 20 20.76 -51.90 -40.13
C GLN A 20 21.86 -51.07 -40.82
N GLY A 21 22.76 -50.54 -39.98
CA GLY A 21 24.16 -50.52 -40.32
C GLY A 21 24.70 -49.25 -40.95
N PHE A 22 25.35 -48.43 -40.13
CA PHE A 22 26.73 -47.97 -40.46
C PHE A 22 27.35 -47.40 -39.16
N ALA A 23 28.35 -48.12 -38.64
CA ALA A 23 29.24 -47.62 -37.64
C ALA A 23 30.25 -46.68 -38.33
N ALA A 24 30.29 -45.42 -37.94
CA ALA A 24 31.41 -44.53 -38.21
C ALA A 24 31.67 -43.65 -36.98
N LEU A 25 32.83 -43.85 -36.46
CA LEU A 25 33.49 -43.05 -35.42
C LEU A 25 33.44 -41.58 -35.76
N VAL A 26 32.78 -40.76 -34.90
CA VAL A 26 33.13 -39.37 -34.73
C VAL A 26 33.17 -39.13 -33.23
N SER A 27 34.39 -39.17 -32.70
CA SER A 27 34.75 -38.60 -31.42
C SER A 27 34.52 -37.08 -31.45
N GLY A 28 33.88 -36.51 -30.42
CA GLY A 28 34.00 -35.11 -30.14
C GLY A 28 32.75 -34.25 -30.42
N CYS A 29 31.64 -34.47 -29.70
CA CYS A 29 30.74 -33.39 -29.37
C CYS A 29 30.77 -33.18 -27.87
N GLY A 30 31.64 -32.27 -27.42
CA GLY A 30 31.58 -31.72 -26.10
C GLY A 30 30.16 -31.17 -25.90
N ARG A 31 29.45 -31.69 -24.89
CA ARG A 31 28.29 -30.99 -24.33
C ARG A 31 28.78 -29.60 -23.98
N ARG A 32 28.42 -28.61 -24.79
CA ARG A 32 28.38 -27.24 -24.31
C ARG A 32 27.33 -27.26 -23.18
N THR A 33 27.84 -27.32 -21.95
CA THR A 33 27.07 -26.79 -20.83
C THR A 33 26.82 -25.35 -21.20
N GLU A 34 25.56 -25.02 -21.55
CA GLU A 34 25.10 -23.66 -21.53
C GLU A 34 25.42 -23.17 -20.10
N GLN A 35 26.44 -22.35 -19.96
CA GLN A 35 26.62 -21.57 -18.76
C GLN A 35 25.35 -20.73 -18.66
N PRO A 36 24.62 -20.76 -17.52
CA PRO A 36 23.57 -19.81 -17.29
C PRO A 36 24.18 -18.43 -17.52
N LEU A 37 23.51 -17.63 -18.35
CA LEU A 37 23.86 -16.22 -18.52
C LEU A 37 23.95 -15.64 -17.10
N PRO A 38 25.00 -14.82 -16.82
CA PRO A 38 25.07 -14.16 -15.52
C PRO A 38 23.76 -13.44 -15.31
N ALA A 39 23.15 -13.63 -14.14
CA ALA A 39 21.96 -12.89 -13.76
C ALA A 39 22.32 -11.40 -13.96
N VAL A 40 21.52 -10.71 -14.76
CA VAL A 40 21.68 -9.27 -14.92
C VAL A 40 21.39 -8.70 -13.55
N GLN A 41 22.38 -8.13 -12.90
CA GLN A 41 22.20 -7.45 -11.64
C GLN A 41 21.39 -6.20 -11.93
N ALA A 42 20.31 -5.96 -11.19
CA ALA A 42 19.52 -4.76 -11.32
C ALA A 42 20.37 -3.52 -10.98
N ASP A 43 20.11 -2.42 -11.68
CA ASP A 43 20.75 -1.13 -11.41
C ASP A 43 20.21 -0.48 -10.13
N LEU A 44 19.03 -0.91 -9.70
CA LEU A 44 18.34 -0.42 -8.51
C LEU A 44 17.46 -1.50 -7.89
N VAL A 45 17.53 -1.67 -6.57
CA VAL A 45 16.64 -2.55 -5.79
C VAL A 45 15.75 -1.69 -4.90
N VAL A 46 14.45 -1.80 -5.07
CA VAL A 46 13.42 -1.04 -4.37
C VAL A 46 12.70 -1.94 -3.39
N CYS A 47 12.58 -1.57 -2.11
CA CYS A 47 11.67 -2.25 -1.18
C CYS A 47 10.35 -1.47 -1.04
N THR A 48 9.23 -2.19 -0.94
CA THR A 48 7.89 -1.59 -0.88
C THR A 48 6.89 -2.53 -0.20
N ASP A 49 5.84 -1.94 0.38
CA ASP A 49 4.62 -2.65 0.79
C ASP A 49 3.40 -2.29 -0.07
N LEU A 50 3.65 -1.59 -1.19
CA LEU A 50 2.61 -1.31 -2.17
C LEU A 50 2.22 -2.56 -2.96
N GLU A 51 0.96 -2.62 -3.37
CA GLU A 51 0.48 -3.64 -4.29
C GLU A 51 1.11 -3.50 -5.70
N PRO A 52 1.28 -4.62 -6.45
CA PRO A 52 1.85 -4.59 -7.79
C PRO A 52 1.17 -3.58 -8.73
N ALA A 53 -0.16 -3.47 -8.67
CA ALA A 53 -0.92 -2.51 -9.46
C ALA A 53 -0.51 -1.04 -9.20
N VAL A 54 0.11 -0.76 -8.06
CA VAL A 54 0.58 0.59 -7.68
C VAL A 54 2.03 0.80 -8.10
N TYR A 55 2.94 -0.11 -7.74
CA TYR A 55 4.36 0.13 -7.98
C TYR A 55 4.83 -0.22 -9.41
N GLU A 56 4.24 -1.26 -10.05
CA GLU A 56 4.69 -1.70 -11.38
C GLU A 56 4.60 -0.61 -12.47
N PRO A 57 3.52 0.19 -12.57
CA PRO A 57 3.45 1.25 -13.57
C PRO A 57 4.53 2.33 -13.38
N VAL A 58 4.88 2.64 -12.13
CA VAL A 58 5.90 3.63 -11.79
C VAL A 58 7.29 3.10 -12.09
N ALA A 59 7.60 1.87 -11.65
CA ALA A 59 8.89 1.23 -11.93
C ALA A 59 9.13 1.09 -13.43
N LYS A 60 8.13 0.61 -14.17
CA LYS A 60 8.21 0.43 -15.62
C LYS A 60 8.45 1.75 -16.37
N GLU A 61 7.72 2.81 -16.03
CA GLU A 61 7.90 4.11 -16.66
C GLU A 61 9.29 4.69 -16.36
N PHE A 62 9.82 4.46 -15.15
CA PHE A 62 11.18 4.82 -14.79
C PHE A 62 12.20 4.08 -15.65
N GLU A 63 12.09 2.76 -15.79
CA GLU A 63 12.94 1.93 -16.63
C GLU A 63 12.93 2.38 -18.09
N GLU A 64 11.73 2.67 -18.64
CA GLU A 64 11.57 3.11 -20.03
C GLU A 64 12.24 4.47 -20.29
N ARG A 65 12.31 5.35 -19.29
CA ARG A 65 12.90 6.70 -19.43
C ARG A 65 14.40 6.72 -19.22
N THR A 66 14.87 5.96 -18.25
CA THR A 66 16.27 6.02 -17.83
C THR A 66 17.13 4.93 -18.46
N GLY A 67 16.52 3.82 -18.85
CA GLY A 67 17.21 2.61 -19.28
C GLY A 67 17.83 1.82 -18.13
N LEU A 68 17.62 2.24 -16.87
CA LEU A 68 18.03 1.51 -15.67
C LEU A 68 17.04 0.39 -15.39
N THR A 69 17.52 -0.73 -14.88
CA THR A 69 16.67 -1.87 -14.49
C THR A 69 16.33 -1.78 -13.00
N VAL A 70 15.07 -2.01 -12.65
CA VAL A 70 14.55 -1.94 -11.27
C VAL A 70 14.10 -3.33 -10.81
N GLU A 71 14.69 -3.83 -9.74
CA GLU A 71 14.18 -4.99 -9.01
C GLU A 71 13.32 -4.50 -7.85
N VAL A 72 12.09 -5.03 -7.72
CA VAL A 72 11.19 -4.66 -6.64
C VAL A 72 11.07 -5.81 -5.65
N GLN A 73 11.51 -5.57 -4.43
CA GLN A 73 11.30 -6.42 -3.27
C GLN A 73 10.02 -5.98 -2.56
N ALA A 74 8.88 -6.60 -2.93
CA ALA A 74 7.60 -6.31 -2.32
C ALA A 74 7.33 -7.25 -1.13
N GLY A 75 6.74 -6.71 -0.07
CA GLY A 75 6.33 -7.46 1.11
C GLY A 75 5.15 -6.80 1.81
N THR A 76 4.64 -7.41 2.86
CA THR A 76 3.68 -6.77 3.76
C THR A 76 4.35 -5.66 4.57
N SER A 77 3.59 -4.72 5.12
CA SER A 77 4.14 -3.66 5.98
C SER A 77 4.92 -4.24 7.18
N GLU A 78 4.53 -5.42 7.70
CA GLU A 78 5.25 -6.13 8.76
C GLU A 78 6.59 -6.67 8.27
N GLU A 79 6.65 -7.25 7.06
CA GLU A 79 7.89 -7.74 6.46
C GLU A 79 8.85 -6.58 6.18
N VAL A 80 8.35 -5.48 5.61
CA VAL A 80 9.16 -4.26 5.36
C VAL A 80 9.71 -3.70 6.68
N ARG A 81 8.88 -3.63 7.72
CA ARG A 81 9.33 -3.27 9.08
C ARG A 81 10.44 -4.20 9.57
N GLY A 82 10.28 -5.50 9.36
CA GLY A 82 11.29 -6.51 9.70
C GLY A 82 12.62 -6.27 8.99
N TRP A 83 12.60 -5.94 7.70
CA TRP A 83 13.81 -5.62 6.92
C TRP A 83 14.52 -4.37 7.46
N PHE A 84 13.76 -3.32 7.82
CA PHE A 84 14.32 -2.11 8.41
C PHE A 84 14.93 -2.37 9.79
N ALA A 85 14.25 -3.13 10.66
CA ALA A 85 14.75 -3.51 11.97
C ALA A 85 16.05 -4.32 11.89
N GLN A 86 16.11 -5.28 10.96
CA GLN A 86 17.33 -6.05 10.70
C GLN A 86 18.46 -5.13 10.27
N LYS A 87 18.23 -4.25 9.31
CA LYS A 87 19.24 -3.32 8.78
C LYS A 87 19.76 -2.35 9.82
N GLN A 88 18.88 -1.83 10.66
CA GLN A 88 19.27 -0.96 11.78
C GLN A 88 20.16 -1.70 12.80
N THR A 89 19.85 -2.98 13.06
CA THR A 89 20.65 -3.83 13.97
C THR A 89 22.05 -4.11 13.39
N GLU A 90 22.16 -4.39 12.09
CA GLU A 90 23.42 -4.61 11.38
C GLU A 90 24.29 -3.35 11.46
N ARG A 91 23.72 -2.19 11.18
CA ARG A 91 24.40 -0.88 11.26
C ARG A 91 24.92 -0.58 12.68
N SER A 92 24.21 -1.00 13.71
CA SER A 92 24.58 -0.78 15.12
C SER A 92 25.72 -1.71 15.60
N ARG A 93 25.84 -2.90 14.99
CA ARG A 93 26.84 -3.92 15.38
C ARG A 93 28.16 -3.76 14.70
N ASP A 94 28.21 -3.10 13.56
CA ASP A 94 29.39 -3.09 12.72
C ASP A 94 29.87 -1.66 12.39
N GLY A 95 30.92 -1.24 13.11
CA GLY A 95 31.83 -0.21 12.63
C GLY A 95 32.73 -0.70 11.48
N SER A 96 32.59 -1.93 11.03
CA SER A 96 33.32 -2.55 9.92
C SER A 96 32.36 -2.81 8.75
N ARG A 97 32.66 -2.24 7.60
CA ARG A 97 32.00 -2.52 6.34
C ARG A 97 32.05 -4.01 6.04
N GLY A 98 30.97 -4.72 6.34
CA GLY A 98 30.75 -6.07 5.80
C GLY A 98 30.64 -5.97 4.28
N ALA A 99 31.14 -6.99 3.55
CA ALA A 99 30.95 -7.05 2.11
C ALA A 99 29.47 -6.98 1.77
N ALA A 100 29.11 -6.13 0.81
CA ALA A 100 27.76 -5.98 0.32
C ALA A 100 27.12 -7.36 0.07
N GLN A 101 25.96 -7.60 0.70
CA GLN A 101 25.19 -8.80 0.42
C GLN A 101 24.38 -8.56 -0.86
N PRO A 102 24.24 -9.54 -1.76
CA PRO A 102 23.67 -9.33 -3.10
C PRO A 102 22.15 -9.08 -3.15
N GLU A 103 21.47 -8.91 -2.03
CA GLU A 103 20.02 -8.72 -1.93
C GLU A 103 19.64 -7.48 -1.11
N GLU A 104 20.47 -6.46 -1.13
CA GLU A 104 20.29 -5.28 -0.32
C GLU A 104 19.53 -4.21 -1.11
N TRP A 105 18.31 -3.88 -0.66
CA TRP A 105 17.54 -2.79 -1.24
C TRP A 105 18.25 -1.43 -1.11
N ASP A 106 18.04 -0.53 -2.08
CA ASP A 106 18.68 0.78 -2.20
C ASP A 106 17.81 1.92 -1.68
N LEU A 107 16.48 1.76 -1.80
CA LEU A 107 15.52 2.73 -1.28
C LEU A 107 14.21 2.05 -0.87
N ALA A 108 13.46 2.73 -0.01
CA ALA A 108 12.06 2.41 0.28
C ALA A 108 11.14 3.27 -0.60
N PHE A 109 10.12 2.67 -1.21
CA PHE A 109 9.17 3.34 -2.09
C PHE A 109 7.73 3.11 -1.65
N GLY A 110 6.98 4.18 -1.43
CA GLY A 110 5.57 4.13 -1.10
C GLY A 110 5.27 3.54 0.26
N VAL A 111 6.24 3.56 1.15
CA VAL A 111 6.10 3.09 2.53
C VAL A 111 5.53 4.22 3.38
N SER A 112 4.70 3.89 4.37
CA SER A 112 4.15 4.86 5.32
C SER A 112 5.25 5.74 5.93
N THR A 113 5.06 7.07 5.90
CA THR A 113 6.06 8.01 6.43
C THR A 113 6.29 7.84 7.93
N GLU A 114 5.32 7.33 8.67
CA GLU A 114 5.49 6.94 10.07
C GLU A 114 6.55 5.84 10.23
N LEU A 115 6.50 4.81 9.37
CA LEU A 115 7.49 3.75 9.38
C LEU A 115 8.85 4.27 8.94
N LEU A 116 8.89 5.20 7.98
CA LEU A 116 10.14 5.85 7.59
C LEU A 116 10.75 6.66 8.73
N ASP A 117 9.95 7.38 9.52
CA ASP A 117 10.44 8.13 10.68
C ASP A 117 10.89 7.22 11.84
N GLU A 118 10.21 6.12 12.07
CA GLU A 118 10.64 5.11 13.07
C GLU A 118 12.06 4.61 12.78
N TYR A 119 12.41 4.46 11.50
CA TYR A 119 13.72 4.00 11.06
C TYR A 119 14.59 5.09 10.43
N LYS A 120 14.39 6.33 10.83
CA LYS A 120 15.02 7.53 10.28
C LYS A 120 16.54 7.43 10.12
N ALA A 121 17.21 6.74 11.05
CA ALA A 121 18.66 6.54 10.99
C ALA A 121 19.13 5.75 9.76
N LEU A 122 18.25 5.06 9.05
CA LEU A 122 18.61 4.30 7.84
C LEU A 122 18.70 5.18 6.59
N TRP A 123 18.04 6.35 6.60
CA TRP A 123 17.87 7.16 5.41
C TRP A 123 19.00 8.16 5.19
N LEU A 124 19.28 8.39 3.94
CA LEU A 124 20.17 9.44 3.49
C LEU A 124 19.35 10.73 3.28
N PRO A 125 19.62 11.83 3.99
CA PRO A 125 19.00 13.09 3.65
C PRO A 125 19.20 13.44 2.19
N CYS A 126 18.08 13.56 1.46
CA CYS A 126 18.08 13.73 0.02
C CYS A 126 16.96 14.69 -0.38
N GLU A 127 17.32 15.92 -0.71
CA GLU A 127 16.39 16.89 -1.26
C GLU A 127 16.09 16.55 -2.71
N SER A 128 14.81 16.44 -3.07
CA SER A 128 14.39 16.22 -4.44
C SER A 128 14.61 17.47 -5.29
N SER A 129 14.98 17.26 -6.55
CA SER A 129 15.04 18.34 -7.56
C SER A 129 13.67 18.99 -7.83
N GLU A 130 12.57 18.32 -7.46
CA GLU A 130 11.18 18.80 -7.60
C GLU A 130 10.64 19.49 -6.31
N ILE A 131 11.49 19.72 -5.30
CA ILE A 131 11.07 20.16 -3.96
C ILE A 131 10.20 21.42 -3.97
N GLU A 132 10.46 22.38 -4.87
CA GLU A 132 9.68 23.61 -4.99
C GLU A 132 8.24 23.39 -5.46
N MET A 133 7.95 22.24 -6.06
CA MET A 133 6.63 21.86 -6.54
C MET A 133 5.85 21.00 -5.53
N LEU A 134 6.49 20.58 -4.45
CA LEU A 134 5.87 19.74 -3.43
C LEU A 134 5.28 20.61 -2.31
N ASP A 135 4.17 20.14 -1.75
CA ASP A 135 3.65 20.72 -0.51
C ASP A 135 4.58 20.33 0.65
N SER A 136 5.09 21.34 1.36
CA SER A 136 6.04 21.16 2.46
C SER A 136 5.53 20.24 3.59
N ARG A 137 4.22 20.08 3.71
CA ARG A 137 3.61 19.15 4.67
C ARG A 137 3.93 17.68 4.35
N TYR A 138 4.32 17.41 3.11
CA TYR A 138 4.58 16.06 2.60
C TYR A 138 6.07 15.80 2.37
N VAL A 139 6.92 16.56 3.03
CA VAL A 139 8.38 16.38 2.99
C VAL A 139 8.92 16.36 4.41
N SER A 140 9.79 15.42 4.72
CA SER A 140 10.47 15.37 6.01
C SER A 140 11.31 16.63 6.23
N PRO A 141 11.23 17.28 7.43
CA PRO A 141 11.95 18.52 7.70
C PRO A 141 13.47 18.44 7.50
N ASP A 142 14.04 17.26 7.59
CA ASP A 142 15.47 17.00 7.39
C ASP A 142 15.74 16.21 6.08
N HIS A 143 14.76 16.14 5.20
CA HIS A 143 14.84 15.45 3.90
C HIS A 143 15.21 13.96 4.00
N ALA A 144 14.89 13.30 5.12
CA ALA A 144 15.09 11.88 5.28
C ALA A 144 14.16 11.05 4.36
N TRP A 145 12.99 11.58 4.08
CA TRP A 145 12.04 11.03 3.11
C TRP A 145 11.29 12.16 2.39
N THR A 146 10.76 11.83 1.22
CA THR A 146 9.86 12.69 0.42
C THR A 146 8.54 11.96 0.22
N GLY A 147 7.41 12.64 0.46
CA GLY A 147 6.07 12.09 0.24
C GLY A 147 5.86 11.66 -1.20
N PHE A 148 5.11 10.58 -1.36
CA PHE A 148 4.76 10.01 -2.67
C PHE A 148 3.27 10.14 -2.97
N SER A 149 2.41 9.80 -2.04
CA SER A 149 0.95 9.91 -2.21
C SER A 149 0.23 10.17 -0.90
N VAL A 150 -0.92 10.85 -1.00
CA VAL A 150 -1.79 11.16 0.14
C VAL A 150 -3.09 10.38 0.00
N LEU A 151 -3.50 9.70 1.05
CA LEU A 151 -4.66 8.82 1.11
C LEU A 151 -5.62 9.27 2.22
N PRO A 152 -6.52 10.24 1.96
CA PRO A 152 -7.51 10.68 2.94
C PRO A 152 -8.39 9.52 3.39
N LEU A 153 -8.74 9.48 4.68
CA LEU A 153 -9.67 8.51 5.22
C LEU A 153 -11.10 8.98 4.98
N VAL A 154 -11.96 8.02 4.69
CA VAL A 154 -13.38 8.24 4.40
C VAL A 154 -14.25 7.20 5.09
N ILE A 155 -15.53 7.51 5.26
CA ILE A 155 -16.55 6.52 5.60
C ILE A 155 -17.24 6.12 4.31
N MET A 156 -16.97 4.88 3.84
CA MET A 156 -17.62 4.27 2.69
C MET A 156 -18.94 3.63 3.12
N TYR A 157 -19.93 3.64 2.25
CA TYR A 157 -21.23 3.03 2.47
C TYR A 157 -21.77 2.34 1.23
N ASN A 158 -22.61 1.31 1.44
CA ASN A 158 -23.32 0.62 0.35
C ASN A 158 -24.59 1.38 -0.02
N THR A 159 -24.70 1.85 -1.27
CA THR A 159 -25.81 2.68 -1.76
C THR A 159 -27.11 1.90 -1.93
N ASN A 160 -27.08 0.56 -1.97
CA ASN A 160 -28.29 -0.27 -1.99
C ASN A 160 -28.91 -0.45 -0.60
N VAL A 161 -28.10 -0.24 0.46
CA VAL A 161 -28.50 -0.52 1.85
C VAL A 161 -28.72 0.77 2.63
N VAL A 162 -27.91 1.79 2.36
CA VAL A 162 -27.96 3.09 3.06
C VAL A 162 -28.68 4.12 2.21
N THR A 163 -29.82 4.60 2.69
CA THR A 163 -30.56 5.64 1.99
C THR A 163 -29.95 7.02 2.26
N TYR A 164 -30.25 8.00 1.38
CA TYR A 164 -29.75 9.38 1.53
C TYR A 164 -30.07 10.01 2.90
N ARG A 165 -31.19 9.62 3.52
CA ARG A 165 -31.59 10.14 4.85
C ARG A 165 -30.85 9.50 6.01
N GLU A 166 -30.14 8.40 5.75
CA GLU A 166 -29.42 7.60 6.75
C GLU A 166 -27.91 7.74 6.61
N LEU A 167 -27.43 8.58 5.69
CA LEU A 167 -26.01 8.77 5.48
C LEU A 167 -25.31 9.11 6.80
N PRO A 168 -24.16 8.49 7.09
CA PRO A 168 -23.30 8.97 8.16
C PRO A 168 -22.81 10.38 7.78
N VAL A 169 -22.59 11.23 8.77
CA VAL A 169 -22.04 12.58 8.54
C VAL A 169 -20.60 12.69 9.07
N GLY A 170 -20.22 11.82 9.97
CA GLY A 170 -18.88 11.81 10.55
C GLY A 170 -18.63 10.64 11.48
N TRP A 171 -17.59 10.75 12.28
CA TRP A 171 -17.16 9.69 13.18
C TRP A 171 -18.23 9.32 14.22
N GLU A 172 -18.86 10.32 14.84
CA GLU A 172 -19.95 10.11 15.83
C GLU A 172 -21.11 9.30 15.25
N SER A 173 -21.38 9.43 13.95
CA SER A 173 -22.44 8.67 13.29
C SER A 173 -22.22 7.17 13.41
N LEU A 174 -20.96 6.69 13.38
CA LEU A 174 -20.64 5.26 13.49
C LEU A 174 -20.99 4.68 14.85
N LEU A 175 -21.24 5.52 15.86
CA LEU A 175 -21.63 5.13 17.22
C LEU A 175 -23.15 5.02 17.38
N GLU A 176 -23.95 5.40 16.37
CA GLU A 176 -25.39 5.36 16.46
C GLU A 176 -25.93 3.91 16.48
N PRO A 177 -26.96 3.62 17.29
CA PRO A 177 -27.50 2.26 17.41
C PRO A 177 -27.97 1.62 16.10
N ARG A 178 -28.35 2.42 15.11
CA ARG A 178 -28.74 1.93 13.77
C ARG A 178 -27.64 1.20 13.04
N TRP A 179 -26.37 1.48 13.38
CA TRP A 179 -25.20 0.85 12.76
C TRP A 179 -24.66 -0.34 13.58
N GLN A 180 -25.28 -0.69 14.69
CA GLN A 180 -24.83 -1.77 15.56
C GLN A 180 -24.67 -3.09 14.77
N GLY A 181 -23.47 -3.67 14.77
CA GLY A 181 -23.10 -4.87 14.01
C GLY A 181 -23.09 -4.68 12.49
N ARG A 182 -23.12 -3.42 11.99
CA ARG A 182 -23.19 -3.08 10.56
C ARG A 182 -22.04 -2.18 10.10
N VAL A 183 -21.08 -1.92 10.95
CA VAL A 183 -19.87 -1.15 10.66
C VAL A 183 -18.72 -2.10 10.35
N ALA A 184 -18.10 -1.95 9.18
CA ALA A 184 -16.85 -2.61 8.85
C ALA A 184 -15.69 -1.82 9.47
N PHE A 185 -14.92 -2.47 10.33
CA PHE A 185 -13.76 -1.86 10.97
C PHE A 185 -12.65 -2.89 11.18
N ALA A 186 -11.45 -2.60 10.69
CA ALA A 186 -10.30 -3.48 10.86
C ALA A 186 -9.62 -3.26 12.22
N ASP A 187 -8.91 -4.27 12.69
CA ASP A 187 -8.17 -4.20 13.95
C ASP A 187 -7.07 -3.12 13.87
N PRO A 188 -7.12 -2.08 14.69
CA PRO A 188 -6.12 -1.01 14.67
C PRO A 188 -4.71 -1.48 15.07
N GLU A 189 -4.57 -2.68 15.65
CA GLU A 189 -3.27 -3.28 15.88
C GLU A 189 -2.62 -3.81 14.60
N GLN A 190 -3.44 -4.12 13.58
CA GLN A 190 -3.01 -4.70 12.30
C GLN A 190 -3.21 -3.76 11.11
N SER A 191 -3.93 -2.65 11.29
CA SER A 191 -4.30 -1.70 10.25
C SER A 191 -3.96 -0.26 10.65
N ASP A 192 -2.99 0.32 9.97
CA ASP A 192 -2.64 1.74 10.15
C ASP A 192 -3.80 2.68 9.76
N VAL A 193 -4.59 2.32 8.75
CA VAL A 193 -5.82 3.05 8.38
C VAL A 193 -6.78 3.11 9.55
N SER A 194 -7.04 1.98 10.21
CA SER A 194 -7.95 1.92 11.36
C SER A 194 -7.39 2.64 12.59
N ALA A 195 -6.09 2.49 12.85
CA ALA A 195 -5.43 3.20 13.94
C ALA A 195 -5.47 4.72 13.73
N LEU A 196 -5.22 5.18 12.51
CA LEU A 196 -5.29 6.60 12.15
C LEU A 196 -6.74 7.13 12.22
N ALA A 197 -7.73 6.30 11.82
CA ALA A 197 -9.14 6.65 11.96
C ALA A 197 -9.56 6.83 13.43
N LEU A 198 -9.12 5.95 14.32
CA LEU A 198 -9.37 6.11 15.76
C LEU A 198 -8.70 7.38 16.32
N ALA A 199 -7.47 7.66 15.90
CA ALA A 199 -6.77 8.89 16.28
C ALA A 199 -7.53 10.14 15.79
N ALA A 200 -7.95 10.16 14.53
CA ALA A 200 -8.73 11.25 13.97
C ALA A 200 -10.06 11.44 14.71
N ALA A 201 -10.79 10.37 14.96
CA ALA A 201 -12.03 10.40 15.73
C ALA A 201 -11.81 10.89 17.17
N MET A 202 -10.74 10.42 17.85
CA MET A 202 -10.40 10.87 19.21
C MET A 202 -10.09 12.36 19.26
N LEU A 203 -9.38 12.88 18.27
CA LEU A 203 -8.96 14.29 18.23
C LEU A 203 -10.10 15.24 17.83
N SER A 204 -11.09 14.77 17.04
CA SER A 204 -12.07 15.65 16.42
C SER A 204 -13.51 15.42 16.88
N SER A 205 -13.87 14.20 17.33
CA SER A 205 -15.24 13.91 17.73
C SER A 205 -15.56 14.41 19.15
N GLN A 206 -16.84 14.54 19.45
CA GLN A 206 -17.30 14.94 20.80
C GLN A 206 -17.02 13.86 21.83
N SER A 207 -16.96 12.59 21.44
CA SER A 207 -16.68 11.46 22.33
C SER A 207 -15.22 11.44 22.81
N GLY A 208 -14.27 12.03 22.08
CA GLY A 208 -12.87 12.03 22.47
C GLY A 208 -12.35 10.62 22.77
N GLU A 209 -11.74 10.40 23.92
CA GLU A 209 -11.21 9.10 24.34
C GLU A 209 -12.29 8.01 24.53
N ASP A 210 -13.54 8.40 24.83
CA ASP A 210 -14.65 7.45 25.02
C ASP A 210 -15.09 6.82 23.68
N TYR A 211 -14.67 7.41 22.56
CA TYR A 211 -15.01 6.92 21.21
C TYR A 211 -14.68 5.45 21.04
N MET A 212 -13.48 5.00 21.48
CA MET A 212 -13.01 3.62 21.33
C MET A 212 -13.94 2.60 21.99
N GLY A 213 -14.35 2.90 23.24
CA GLY A 213 -15.28 2.04 23.96
C GLY A 213 -16.65 1.93 23.28
N ARG A 214 -17.20 3.05 22.90
CA ARG A 214 -18.50 3.13 22.20
C ARG A 214 -18.48 2.46 20.84
N LEU A 215 -17.39 2.65 20.06
CA LEU A 215 -17.23 1.97 18.78
C LEU A 215 -17.12 0.46 18.96
N ALA A 216 -16.29 -0.01 19.91
CA ALA A 216 -16.14 -1.45 20.21
C ALA A 216 -17.47 -2.11 20.58
N GLU A 217 -18.31 -1.42 21.37
CA GLU A 217 -19.68 -1.88 21.69
C GLU A 217 -20.55 -1.94 20.43
N ASN A 218 -20.46 -0.92 19.56
CA ASN A 218 -21.28 -0.84 18.34
C ASN A 218 -20.88 -1.87 17.28
N LEU A 219 -19.60 -2.26 17.22
CA LEU A 219 -19.11 -3.35 16.35
C LEU A 219 -19.59 -4.73 16.81
N THR A 220 -20.22 -4.87 17.99
CA THR A 220 -20.65 -6.14 18.56
C THR A 220 -19.53 -7.19 18.64
N ARG A 221 -18.28 -6.72 18.78
CA ARG A 221 -17.02 -7.49 18.83
C ARG A 221 -16.58 -8.13 17.50
N GLU A 222 -17.21 -7.82 16.40
CA GLU A 222 -16.73 -8.24 15.07
C GLU A 222 -15.69 -7.24 14.57
N VAL A 223 -14.41 -7.55 14.78
CA VAL A 223 -13.27 -6.76 14.32
C VAL A 223 -12.58 -7.53 13.20
N LEU A 224 -12.42 -6.91 12.07
CA LEU A 224 -11.84 -7.51 10.86
C LEU A 224 -10.30 -7.50 10.95
N LYS A 225 -9.66 -8.33 10.15
CA LYS A 225 -8.19 -8.34 10.11
C LYS A 225 -7.65 -7.23 9.22
N THR A 226 -8.32 -6.95 8.09
CA THR A 226 -7.86 -5.96 7.11
C THR A 226 -9.00 -5.07 6.65
N VAL A 227 -8.64 -3.88 6.11
CA VAL A 227 -9.58 -2.93 5.52
C VAL A 227 -10.24 -3.52 4.28
N GLU A 228 -9.52 -4.33 3.51
CA GLU A 228 -10.03 -4.99 2.30
C GLU A 228 -11.19 -5.93 2.63
N GLN A 229 -11.09 -6.71 3.73
CA GLN A 229 -12.22 -7.51 4.23
C GLN A 229 -13.44 -6.65 4.57
N GLY A 230 -13.21 -5.44 5.07
CA GLY A 230 -14.25 -4.46 5.32
C GLY A 230 -14.89 -3.97 4.02
N ASN A 231 -14.09 -3.61 3.04
CA ASN A 231 -14.54 -3.16 1.73
C ASN A 231 -15.38 -4.26 1.03
N GLU A 232 -14.89 -5.51 1.04
CA GLU A 232 -15.65 -6.66 0.51
C GLU A 232 -16.98 -6.85 1.25
N GLY A 233 -16.99 -6.74 2.58
CA GLY A 233 -18.20 -6.88 3.38
C GLY A 233 -19.21 -5.74 3.18
N ILE A 234 -18.77 -4.56 2.75
CA ILE A 234 -19.66 -3.48 2.32
C ILE A 234 -20.23 -3.77 0.92
N LEU A 235 -19.41 -4.27 0.01
CA LEU A 235 -19.84 -4.64 -1.35
C LEU A 235 -20.92 -5.73 -1.32
N ASP A 236 -20.76 -6.75 -0.52
CA ASP A 236 -21.70 -7.88 -0.41
C ASP A 236 -22.91 -7.57 0.51
N GLY A 237 -22.95 -6.40 1.16
CA GLY A 237 -24.05 -5.94 2.03
C GLY A 237 -24.02 -6.53 3.44
N ARG A 238 -22.99 -7.26 3.83
CA ARG A 238 -22.77 -7.73 5.21
C ARG A 238 -22.61 -6.57 6.18
N PHE A 239 -21.87 -5.54 5.77
CA PHE A 239 -21.79 -4.26 6.45
C PHE A 239 -22.48 -3.16 5.63
N SER A 240 -22.98 -2.15 6.31
CA SER A 240 -23.64 -1.02 5.66
C SER A 240 -22.69 0.15 5.42
N VAL A 241 -21.77 0.35 6.35
CA VAL A 241 -20.78 1.43 6.37
C VAL A 241 -19.44 0.89 6.87
N GLY A 242 -18.35 1.59 6.59
CA GLY A 242 -17.04 1.24 7.14
C GLY A 242 -15.99 2.27 6.80
N VAL A 243 -14.85 2.16 7.48
CA VAL A 243 -13.71 3.05 7.31
C VAL A 243 -12.74 2.49 6.28
N THR A 244 -12.34 3.33 5.32
CA THR A 244 -11.36 2.99 4.29
C THR A 244 -10.64 4.25 3.81
N THR A 245 -9.78 4.13 2.80
CA THR A 245 -9.17 5.28 2.14
C THR A 245 -10.04 5.77 0.99
N GLU A 246 -9.96 7.06 0.67
CA GLU A 246 -10.62 7.65 -0.49
C GLU A 246 -10.24 6.91 -1.78
N ALA A 247 -8.96 6.58 -1.96
CA ALA A 247 -8.46 5.89 -3.14
C ALA A 247 -9.14 4.52 -3.34
N ALA A 248 -9.28 3.74 -2.27
CA ALA A 248 -9.97 2.44 -2.32
C ALA A 248 -11.47 2.62 -2.64
N ALA A 249 -12.15 3.52 -1.93
CA ALA A 249 -13.57 3.80 -2.17
C ALA A 249 -13.83 4.32 -3.59
N GLN A 250 -12.98 5.24 -4.07
CA GLN A 250 -13.08 5.79 -5.43
C GLN A 250 -12.81 4.73 -6.49
N THR A 251 -11.87 3.84 -6.28
CA THR A 251 -11.58 2.73 -7.19
C THR A 251 -12.78 1.80 -7.33
N LEU A 252 -13.41 1.44 -6.23
CA LEU A 252 -14.62 0.61 -6.23
C LEU A 252 -15.79 1.33 -6.91
N ARG A 253 -16.03 2.60 -6.57
CA ARG A 253 -17.09 3.42 -7.18
C ARG A 253 -16.89 3.58 -8.70
N SER A 254 -15.67 3.88 -9.13
CA SER A 254 -15.35 4.03 -10.56
C SER A 254 -15.42 2.72 -11.31
N GLY A 255 -15.18 1.58 -10.65
CA GLY A 255 -15.39 0.24 -11.16
C GLY A 255 -16.86 -0.17 -11.29
N GLY A 256 -17.80 0.69 -10.88
CA GLY A 256 -19.25 0.46 -10.99
C GLY A 256 -19.86 -0.29 -9.81
N ALA A 257 -19.15 -0.38 -8.69
CA ALA A 257 -19.72 -0.94 -7.46
C ALA A 257 -20.76 0.00 -6.85
N ASP A 258 -21.77 -0.58 -6.20
CA ASP A 258 -22.84 0.16 -5.52
C ASP A 258 -22.36 0.72 -4.17
N VAL A 259 -21.31 1.54 -4.21
CA VAL A 259 -20.76 2.24 -3.05
C VAL A 259 -20.57 3.71 -3.32
N ASP A 260 -20.58 4.50 -2.25
CA ASP A 260 -20.14 5.89 -2.23
C ASP A 260 -19.53 6.20 -0.87
N TYR A 261 -19.00 7.39 -0.67
CA TYR A 261 -18.29 7.73 0.57
C TYR A 261 -18.52 9.18 0.98
N ILE A 262 -18.27 9.47 2.23
CA ILE A 262 -18.23 10.82 2.79
C ILE A 262 -16.90 11.05 3.55
N TYR A 263 -16.50 12.31 3.61
CA TYR A 263 -15.46 12.73 4.57
C TYR A 263 -16.16 13.09 5.89
N PRO A 264 -15.63 12.62 7.03
CA PRO A 264 -16.17 13.00 8.34
C PRO A 264 -16.19 14.51 8.56
N GLU A 265 -17.34 15.09 8.91
CA GLU A 265 -17.52 16.53 9.10
C GLU A 265 -16.67 17.08 10.25
N GLU A 266 -16.40 16.26 11.27
CA GLU A 266 -15.56 16.64 12.41
C GLU A 266 -14.09 16.82 12.03
N GLY A 267 -13.71 16.30 10.88
CA GLY A 267 -12.34 16.27 10.37
C GLY A 267 -11.84 14.85 10.17
N THR A 268 -10.97 14.68 9.20
CA THR A 268 -10.34 13.39 8.88
C THR A 268 -8.83 13.50 8.82
N ALA A 269 -8.15 12.36 8.80
CA ALA A 269 -6.72 12.27 8.58
C ALA A 269 -6.42 11.64 7.21
N ALA A 270 -5.16 11.64 6.82
CA ALA A 270 -4.70 10.97 5.61
C ALA A 270 -3.45 10.13 5.91
N VAL A 271 -3.39 8.92 5.35
CA VAL A 271 -2.13 8.18 5.28
C VAL A 271 -1.23 8.87 4.26
N LEU A 272 0.02 9.05 4.61
CA LEU A 272 1.04 9.59 3.73
C LEU A 272 2.08 8.51 3.45
N ASP A 273 2.18 8.11 2.19
CA ASP A 273 3.25 7.22 1.73
C ASP A 273 4.42 8.07 1.25
N GLY A 274 5.62 7.59 1.51
CA GLY A 274 6.85 8.29 1.16
C GLY A 274 7.89 7.41 0.47
N THR A 275 8.92 8.06 -0.03
CA THR A 275 10.11 7.45 -0.63
C THR A 275 11.34 7.90 0.12
N ALA A 276 12.24 6.99 0.47
CA ALA A 276 13.46 7.29 1.21
C ALA A 276 14.66 6.52 0.67
N VAL A 277 15.76 7.21 0.40
CA VAL A 277 17.01 6.61 -0.08
C VAL A 277 17.80 6.04 1.07
N ARG A 278 18.28 4.79 0.97
CA ARG A 278 19.05 4.16 2.01
C ARG A 278 20.48 4.73 2.09
N ALA A 279 20.88 5.11 3.30
CA ALA A 279 22.24 5.59 3.54
C ALA A 279 23.26 4.45 3.33
N GLY A 280 24.25 4.69 2.47
CA GLY A 280 25.30 3.72 2.13
C GLY A 280 24.85 2.71 1.05
N SER A 281 23.81 2.99 0.30
CA SER A 281 23.48 2.27 -0.94
C SER A 281 24.67 2.30 -1.91
N SER A 282 24.92 1.19 -2.60
CA SER A 282 25.91 1.11 -3.70
C SER A 282 25.39 1.78 -4.98
N HIS A 283 24.07 1.97 -5.10
CA HIS A 283 23.39 2.56 -6.25
C HIS A 283 22.74 3.90 -5.90
N GLU A 284 23.40 4.70 -5.03
CA GLU A 284 22.85 5.98 -4.55
C GLU A 284 22.38 6.91 -5.67
N GLY A 285 23.11 6.98 -6.80
CA GLY A 285 22.73 7.80 -7.94
C GLY A 285 21.38 7.40 -8.55
N ALA A 286 21.19 6.11 -8.81
CA ALA A 286 19.95 5.57 -9.34
C ALA A 286 18.80 5.71 -8.32
N ALA A 287 19.08 5.53 -7.03
CA ALA A 287 18.09 5.70 -5.96
C ALA A 287 17.59 7.15 -5.85
N ARG A 288 18.48 8.15 -5.98
CA ARG A 288 18.10 9.57 -6.02
C ARG A 288 17.27 9.89 -7.26
N GLU A 289 17.67 9.37 -8.43
CA GLU A 289 16.94 9.56 -9.68
C GLU A 289 15.54 8.94 -9.62
N PHE A 290 15.40 7.77 -8.96
CA PHE A 290 14.10 7.16 -8.72
C PHE A 290 13.24 7.98 -7.76
N LEU A 291 13.80 8.50 -6.66
CA LEU A 291 13.09 9.38 -5.74
C LEU A 291 12.56 10.62 -6.49
N ASP A 292 13.40 11.31 -7.26
CA ASP A 292 13.01 12.47 -8.08
C ASP A 292 11.90 12.10 -9.07
N PHE A 293 12.02 10.92 -9.69
CA PHE A 293 11.01 10.43 -10.62
C PHE A 293 9.67 10.19 -9.93
N THR A 294 9.63 9.59 -8.72
CA THR A 294 8.37 9.30 -8.00
C THR A 294 7.53 10.54 -7.71
N VAL A 295 8.17 11.70 -7.55
CA VAL A 295 7.50 12.99 -7.32
C VAL A 295 7.39 13.86 -8.57
N SER A 296 7.87 13.35 -9.72
CA SER A 296 7.70 14.04 -11.00
C SER A 296 6.22 14.16 -11.39
N ARG A 297 5.91 15.14 -12.25
CA ARG A 297 4.54 15.33 -12.73
C ARG A 297 3.97 14.07 -13.38
N ASP A 298 4.79 13.32 -14.10
CA ASP A 298 4.33 12.15 -14.84
C ASP A 298 4.05 10.96 -13.94
N ALA A 299 4.95 10.64 -12.98
CA ALA A 299 4.72 9.59 -12.00
C ALA A 299 3.49 9.91 -11.14
N GLN A 300 3.36 11.16 -10.68
CA GLN A 300 2.21 11.61 -9.89
C GLN A 300 0.90 11.52 -10.67
N LYS A 301 0.93 11.80 -12.00
CA LYS A 301 -0.23 11.62 -12.86
C LYS A 301 -0.58 10.15 -13.08
N ILE A 302 0.42 9.27 -13.23
CA ILE A 302 0.19 7.82 -13.31
C ILE A 302 -0.59 7.39 -12.06
N MET A 303 -0.13 7.78 -10.87
CA MET A 303 -0.76 7.39 -9.60
C MET A 303 -2.17 7.94 -9.44
N SER A 304 -2.39 9.20 -9.77
CA SER A 304 -3.73 9.80 -9.61
C SER A 304 -4.74 9.20 -10.59
N VAL A 305 -4.35 8.94 -11.83
CA VAL A 305 -5.26 8.42 -12.87
C VAL A 305 -5.52 6.92 -12.72
N THR A 306 -4.49 6.12 -12.39
CA THR A 306 -4.63 4.66 -12.36
C THR A 306 -5.05 4.12 -10.99
N GLN A 307 -4.70 4.82 -9.91
CA GLN A 307 -4.88 4.36 -8.54
C GLN A 307 -5.72 5.29 -7.66
N ASN A 308 -6.26 6.38 -8.22
CA ASN A 308 -7.03 7.39 -7.49
C ASN A 308 -6.31 7.95 -6.24
N ARG A 309 -4.98 7.86 -6.21
CA ARG A 309 -4.16 8.40 -5.13
C ARG A 309 -3.95 9.90 -5.32
N ARG A 310 -3.97 10.66 -4.25
CA ARG A 310 -3.76 12.10 -4.33
C ARG A 310 -2.28 12.43 -4.41
N SER A 311 -1.98 13.40 -5.26
CA SER A 311 -0.61 13.90 -5.46
C SER A 311 -0.13 14.71 -4.27
N VAL A 312 1.18 14.64 -4.02
CA VAL A 312 1.91 15.49 -3.08
C VAL A 312 2.32 16.84 -3.71
N ARG A 313 2.06 17.03 -5.01
CA ARG A 313 2.44 18.23 -5.76
C ARG A 313 1.37 19.32 -5.68
N MET A 314 1.81 20.55 -5.48
CA MET A 314 0.93 21.73 -5.49
C MET A 314 0.40 22.10 -6.88
N ASP A 315 1.12 21.69 -7.95
CA ASP A 315 0.74 21.97 -9.35
C ASP A 315 -0.04 20.82 -10.00
N ALA A 316 -0.43 19.79 -9.22
CA ALA A 316 -1.23 18.68 -9.71
C ALA A 316 -2.70 19.10 -9.89
N ALA A 317 -3.28 18.72 -11.03
CA ALA A 317 -4.72 18.89 -11.23
C ALA A 317 -5.51 17.89 -10.38
N THR A 318 -6.63 18.35 -9.82
CA THR A 318 -7.58 17.44 -9.15
C THR A 318 -8.26 16.54 -10.20
N GLU A 319 -8.23 15.24 -9.99
CA GLU A 319 -8.87 14.27 -10.88
C GLU A 319 -10.40 14.44 -10.87
N LYS A 320 -10.99 14.10 -12.03
CA LYS A 320 -12.43 14.24 -12.20
C LYS A 320 -13.21 13.38 -11.19
N GLY A 321 -14.12 14.01 -10.46
CA GLY A 321 -14.97 13.33 -9.47
C GLY A 321 -14.41 13.36 -8.04
N LEU A 322 -13.24 13.97 -7.84
CA LEU A 322 -12.69 14.27 -6.54
C LEU A 322 -12.86 15.76 -6.19
N ASP A 323 -13.03 16.07 -4.92
CA ASP A 323 -12.92 17.43 -4.44
C ASP A 323 -11.48 17.91 -4.39
N PRO A 324 -11.17 19.18 -4.64
CA PRO A 324 -9.85 19.74 -4.43
C PRO A 324 -9.34 19.51 -3.00
N MET A 325 -8.04 19.27 -2.86
CA MET A 325 -7.41 18.92 -1.58
C MET A 325 -7.69 19.97 -0.49
N GLU A 326 -7.76 21.24 -0.87
CA GLU A 326 -8.00 22.37 0.02
C GLU A 326 -9.43 22.41 0.59
N LYS A 327 -10.35 21.64 0.02
CA LYS A 327 -11.73 21.52 0.47
C LYS A 327 -11.96 20.34 1.40
N LEU A 328 -11.00 19.45 1.50
CA LEU A 328 -11.12 18.29 2.38
C LEU A 328 -11.01 18.74 3.84
N PRO A 329 -11.83 18.21 4.73
CA PRO A 329 -11.80 18.52 6.14
C PRO A 329 -10.62 17.79 6.84
N LEU A 330 -9.39 17.96 6.33
CA LEU A 330 -8.22 17.38 6.96
C LEU A 330 -7.92 18.10 8.28
N LEU A 331 -7.64 17.32 9.31
CA LEU A 331 -7.25 17.83 10.61
C LEU A 331 -5.87 18.52 10.50
N GLU A 332 -5.78 19.72 11.04
CA GLU A 332 -4.53 20.47 11.16
C GLU A 332 -3.76 19.98 12.40
N ALA A 333 -3.10 18.85 12.28
CA ALA A 333 -2.23 18.31 13.31
C ALA A 333 -0.92 17.84 12.67
N ASP A 334 0.17 18.03 13.40
CA ASP A 334 1.47 17.54 12.97
C ASP A 334 1.60 16.02 13.16
N GLN A 335 2.64 15.46 12.59
CA GLN A 335 2.89 14.03 12.62
C GLN A 335 3.10 13.50 14.04
N ASP A 336 3.75 14.25 14.91
CA ASP A 336 3.96 13.84 16.31
C ASP A 336 2.63 13.74 17.04
N THR A 337 1.73 14.72 16.88
CA THR A 337 0.37 14.72 17.43
C THR A 337 -0.42 13.49 16.97
N PHE A 338 -0.38 13.16 15.67
CA PHE A 338 -1.05 11.96 15.16
C PHE A 338 -0.42 10.67 15.68
N SER A 339 0.91 10.59 15.78
CA SER A 339 1.61 9.40 16.30
C SER A 339 1.24 9.15 17.78
N GLU A 340 1.26 10.18 18.61
CA GLU A 340 0.84 10.10 20.02
C GLU A 340 -0.65 9.69 20.12
N ALA A 341 -1.51 10.33 19.32
CA ALA A 341 -2.94 10.00 19.29
C ALA A 341 -3.21 8.57 18.86
N LYS A 342 -2.49 8.03 17.86
CA LYS A 342 -2.58 6.63 17.43
C LYS A 342 -2.18 5.68 18.54
N GLN A 343 -1.06 5.93 19.22
CA GLN A 343 -0.63 5.10 20.34
C GLN A 343 -1.66 5.11 21.48
N ARG A 344 -2.18 6.29 21.81
CA ARG A 344 -3.22 6.44 22.84
C ARG A 344 -4.51 5.72 22.45
N ALA A 345 -4.96 5.90 21.20
CA ALA A 345 -6.17 5.25 20.69
C ALA A 345 -6.04 3.72 20.68
N LYS A 346 -4.90 3.16 20.27
CA LYS A 346 -4.62 1.72 20.34
C LYS A 346 -4.70 1.19 21.78
N ALA A 347 -4.07 1.88 22.73
CA ALA A 347 -4.13 1.48 24.13
C ALA A 347 -5.56 1.48 24.69
N LEU A 348 -6.36 2.49 24.39
CA LEU A 348 -7.77 2.58 24.77
C LEU A 348 -8.62 1.50 24.08
N TRP A 349 -8.33 1.21 22.81
CA TRP A 349 -8.97 0.14 22.07
C TRP A 349 -8.74 -1.25 22.69
N GLN A 350 -7.49 -1.56 23.06
CA GLN A 350 -7.14 -2.80 23.75
C GLN A 350 -7.91 -2.96 25.06
N GLN A 351 -8.00 -1.87 25.84
CA GLN A 351 -8.79 -1.87 27.09
C GLN A 351 -10.28 -2.12 26.82
N ALA A 352 -10.85 -1.46 25.82
CA ALA A 352 -12.27 -1.57 25.46
C ALA A 352 -12.64 -2.96 24.92
N THR A 353 -11.74 -3.61 24.18
CA THR A 353 -11.99 -4.93 23.56
C THR A 353 -11.57 -6.11 24.44
N GLY A 354 -10.92 -5.86 25.57
CA GLY A 354 -10.41 -6.91 26.48
C GLY A 354 -9.24 -7.70 25.86
N LYS A 355 -8.61 -7.18 24.81
CA LYS A 355 -7.37 -7.71 24.26
C LYS A 355 -6.22 -7.12 25.07
N GLU A 356 -5.93 -7.70 26.26
CA GLU A 356 -4.66 -7.39 26.92
C GLU A 356 -3.52 -7.83 26.01
N GLY A 357 -2.56 -6.93 25.78
CA GLY A 357 -1.45 -7.18 24.92
C GLY A 357 -0.73 -8.46 25.33
N GLY A 358 -0.75 -9.45 24.43
CA GLY A 358 0.10 -10.62 24.56
C GLY A 358 1.55 -10.15 24.53
N ALA A 359 2.25 -10.29 25.64
CA ALA A 359 3.66 -10.03 25.81
C ALA A 359 4.51 -11.01 24.99
#